data_632e414f6c376cd8e4886eb2cdff2e12
#
_entry.id   632e414f6c376cd8e4886eb2cdff2e12
#
_cell.length_a   1.000
_cell.length_b   1.000
_cell.length_c   1.000
_cell.angle_alpha   90.00
_cell.angle_beta   90.00
_cell.angle_gamma   90.00
#
_symmetry.space_group_name_H-M   'P 1'
#
loop_
_entity.id
_entity.type
_entity.pdbx_description
1 polymer ?
#
loop_
_entity_poly.entity_id
_entity_poly.type
_entity_poly.pdbx_seq_one_letter_code
_entity_poly.pdbx_strand_id
1 'polypeptide(L)'
;MIIKKIIPKFVRYKLVTTFSMLKAKKAKKIFERAPETPVFLGWDILDSLQQKYPFPPEYGYDQQSLEQHGKLLAREILNIIQAKTEKTKNINTILELGCWDGMVSLFLRRQGKKTTSIDIRSEGFDERAKHEGVKLLQMDAAHLQFEDESFDFIFSFGAFEHFADPELVLKEAIRVVKKGGYIYLIFGPLYMSPSGLHAYRSITVPYCQFLFPKELLRDFAKAKGLMPINFAQVNEWSLEDFCKLWNRYSHRLKKIIYYENHKVSHLDLIRKYPSCFKSKTKYFNNLIVQSIEVLFNKIN
;
A
#
# COMPACT_ATOMS: atom_id res chain seq x y z
N MET A 1 13.04 -19.59 8.61
CA MET A 1 13.46 -19.08 7.27
C MET A 1 13.39 -20.13 6.16
N ILE A 2 13.49 -21.42 6.44
CA ILE A 2 13.53 -22.53 5.45
C ILE A 2 12.16 -22.79 4.80
N ILE A 3 11.05 -22.67 5.54
CA ILE A 3 9.67 -22.95 5.06
C ILE A 3 9.23 -21.99 3.95
N LYS A 4 9.79 -20.77 3.86
CA LYS A 4 9.43 -19.78 2.81
C LYS A 4 9.83 -20.21 1.39
N LYS A 5 10.77 -21.13 1.22
CA LYS A 5 11.27 -21.58 -0.11
C LYS A 5 10.51 -22.76 -0.69
N ILE A 6 9.77 -23.53 0.11
CA ILE A 6 9.19 -24.83 -0.30
C ILE A 6 7.72 -24.69 -0.73
N ILE A 7 6.97 -23.75 -0.16
CA ILE A 7 5.54 -23.60 -0.45
C ILE A 7 5.33 -22.47 -1.47
N PRO A 8 4.67 -22.73 -2.62
CA PRO A 8 4.33 -21.70 -3.59
C PRO A 8 3.58 -20.51 -2.95
N LYS A 9 3.88 -19.27 -3.38
CA LYS A 9 3.29 -18.02 -2.83
C LYS A 9 1.76 -18.11 -2.73
N PHE A 10 1.10 -18.68 -3.75
CA PHE A 10 -0.35 -18.88 -3.80
C PHE A 10 -0.89 -19.80 -2.69
N VAL A 11 -0.24 -20.95 -2.43
CA VAL A 11 -0.66 -21.89 -1.37
C VAL A 11 -0.46 -21.27 -0.02
N ARG A 12 0.69 -20.62 0.19
CA ARG A 12 0.98 -19.89 1.44
C ARG A 12 -0.04 -18.79 1.69
N TYR A 13 -0.41 -18.03 0.66
CA TYR A 13 -1.43 -16.99 0.74
C TYR A 13 -2.77 -17.56 1.19
N LYS A 14 -3.27 -18.63 0.54
CA LYS A 14 -4.52 -19.29 0.93
C LYS A 14 -4.51 -19.75 2.39
N LEU A 15 -3.42 -20.38 2.84
CA LEU A 15 -3.29 -20.86 4.23
C LEU A 15 -3.31 -19.70 5.21
N VAL A 16 -2.56 -18.63 4.96
CA VAL A 16 -2.52 -17.44 5.82
C VAL A 16 -3.89 -16.76 5.87
N THR A 17 -4.56 -16.60 4.74
CA THR A 17 -5.90 -16.01 4.65
C THR A 17 -6.92 -16.84 5.44
N THR A 18 -6.96 -18.17 5.23
CA THR A 18 -7.87 -19.06 5.95
C THR A 18 -7.64 -18.98 7.46
N PHE A 19 -6.39 -19.06 7.90
CA PHE A 19 -6.03 -18.95 9.32
C PHE A 19 -6.40 -17.58 9.91
N SER A 20 -6.18 -16.50 9.18
CA SER A 20 -6.56 -15.16 9.58
C SER A 20 -8.07 -15.02 9.74
N MET A 21 -8.85 -15.55 8.82
CA MET A 21 -10.31 -15.54 8.88
C MET A 21 -10.85 -16.37 10.05
N LEU A 22 -10.24 -17.52 10.35
CA LEU A 22 -10.61 -18.33 11.53
C LEU A 22 -10.35 -17.54 12.83
N LYS A 23 -9.18 -16.91 12.96
CA LYS A 23 -8.87 -16.05 14.11
C LYS A 23 -9.84 -14.87 14.25
N ALA A 24 -10.25 -14.30 13.13
CA ALA A 24 -11.13 -13.13 13.08
C ALA A 24 -12.61 -13.46 13.36
N LYS A 25 -13.03 -14.73 13.30
CA LYS A 25 -14.44 -15.15 13.40
C LYS A 25 -15.19 -14.57 14.60
N LYS A 26 -14.57 -14.58 15.80
CA LYS A 26 -15.21 -14.02 17.01
C LYS A 26 -15.34 -12.50 16.93
N ALA A 27 -14.31 -11.80 16.46
CA ALA A 27 -14.35 -10.35 16.31
C ALA A 27 -15.36 -9.92 15.23
N LYS A 28 -15.42 -10.64 14.10
CA LYS A 28 -16.40 -10.42 13.04
C LYS A 28 -17.84 -10.53 13.57
N LYS A 29 -18.17 -11.60 14.33
CA LYS A 29 -19.50 -11.78 14.92
C LYS A 29 -19.90 -10.65 15.87
N ILE A 30 -18.96 -10.14 16.66
CA ILE A 30 -19.20 -9.02 17.59
C ILE A 30 -19.41 -7.72 16.78
N PHE A 31 -18.56 -7.45 15.79
CA PHE A 31 -18.68 -6.30 14.89
C PHE A 31 -20.02 -6.27 14.14
N GLU A 32 -20.47 -7.42 13.60
CA GLU A 32 -21.72 -7.51 12.84
C GLU A 32 -22.97 -7.19 13.67
N ARG A 33 -22.91 -7.42 15.00
CA ARG A 33 -24.00 -7.16 15.94
C ARG A 33 -23.94 -5.78 16.59
N ALA A 34 -22.87 -5.04 16.39
CA ALA A 34 -22.68 -3.73 17.00
C ALA A 34 -23.63 -2.68 16.39
N PRO A 35 -24.06 -1.70 17.17
CA PRO A 35 -24.79 -0.54 16.66
C PRO A 35 -23.97 0.26 15.64
N GLU A 36 -24.64 0.82 14.63
CA GLU A 36 -24.02 1.69 13.63
C GLU A 36 -23.92 3.17 14.09
N THR A 37 -24.37 3.46 15.31
CA THR A 37 -24.27 4.81 15.90
C THR A 37 -22.80 5.21 16.03
N PRO A 38 -22.38 6.38 15.52
CA PRO A 38 -21.03 6.86 15.68
C PRO A 38 -20.62 7.00 17.15
N VAL A 39 -19.53 6.36 17.51
CA VAL A 39 -18.95 6.41 18.85
C VAL A 39 -17.46 6.70 18.72
N PHE A 40 -16.96 7.60 19.55
CA PHE A 40 -15.54 7.88 19.72
C PHE A 40 -15.15 7.76 21.20
N LEU A 41 -13.91 7.43 21.43
CA LEU A 41 -13.30 7.33 22.77
C LEU A 41 -12.64 8.65 23.15
N GLY A 42 -12.49 8.87 24.46
CA GLY A 42 -11.90 10.07 25.02
C GLY A 42 -10.39 9.97 25.25
N TRP A 43 -9.85 11.09 25.78
CA TRP A 43 -8.42 11.29 26.04
C TRP A 43 -7.79 10.23 26.91
N ASP A 44 -8.41 9.87 28.05
CA ASP A 44 -7.83 8.91 28.99
C ASP A 44 -7.62 7.53 28.37
N ILE A 45 -8.55 7.13 27.48
CA ILE A 45 -8.44 5.88 26.76
C ILE A 45 -7.30 5.94 25.72
N LEU A 46 -7.14 7.09 25.03
CA LEU A 46 -6.03 7.28 24.10
C LEU A 46 -4.69 7.20 24.82
N ASP A 47 -4.54 7.91 25.94
CA ASP A 47 -3.29 7.91 26.73
C ASP A 47 -2.94 6.50 27.25
N SER A 48 -3.93 5.79 27.78
CA SER A 48 -3.76 4.40 28.22
C SER A 48 -3.36 3.45 27.08
N LEU A 49 -3.99 3.60 25.90
CA LEU A 49 -3.66 2.77 24.73
C LEU A 49 -2.29 3.14 24.15
N GLN A 50 -1.92 4.41 24.13
CA GLN A 50 -0.60 4.85 23.65
C GLN A 50 0.54 4.24 24.47
N GLN A 51 0.38 4.10 25.78
CA GLN A 51 1.35 3.40 26.65
C GLN A 51 1.44 1.90 26.32
N LYS A 52 0.33 1.27 25.95
CA LYS A 52 0.29 -0.16 25.57
C LYS A 52 0.92 -0.43 24.20
N TYR A 53 0.93 0.57 23.32
CA TYR A 53 1.49 0.47 21.96
C TYR A 53 2.68 1.41 21.82
N PRO A 54 3.88 1.03 22.27
CA PRO A 54 5.07 1.88 22.20
C PRO A 54 5.47 2.16 20.75
N PHE A 55 6.25 3.22 20.55
CA PHE A 55 6.81 3.53 19.25
C PHE A 55 7.67 2.37 18.76
N PRO A 56 7.54 1.99 17.47
CA PRO A 56 8.45 1.02 16.88
C PRO A 56 9.89 1.59 16.88
N PRO A 57 10.91 0.75 16.86
CA PRO A 57 12.27 1.20 16.57
C PRO A 57 12.26 2.04 15.28
N GLU A 58 13.09 3.08 15.25
CA GLU A 58 13.21 3.90 14.05
C GLU A 58 13.59 3.02 12.85
N TYR A 59 12.85 3.16 11.77
CA TYR A 59 13.24 2.57 10.48
C TYR A 59 14.53 3.26 10.05
N GLY A 60 15.56 2.49 9.76
CA GLY A 60 16.78 3.01 9.16
C GLY A 60 16.49 3.60 7.79
N TYR A 61 16.39 4.91 7.72
CA TYR A 61 16.43 5.67 6.47
C TYR A 61 17.87 5.99 6.07
N ASP A 62 18.83 5.28 6.66
CA ASP A 62 20.23 5.36 6.27
C ASP A 62 20.44 4.79 4.86
N GLN A 63 21.49 5.23 4.23
CA GLN A 63 21.80 4.90 2.84
C GLN A 63 21.88 3.38 2.59
N GLN A 64 22.40 2.63 3.56
CA GLN A 64 22.52 1.17 3.44
C GLN A 64 21.16 0.46 3.49
N SER A 65 20.27 0.91 4.37
CA SER A 65 18.91 0.39 4.50
C SER A 65 18.08 0.68 3.24
N LEU A 66 18.15 1.89 2.69
CA LEU A 66 17.49 2.28 1.44
C LEU A 66 18.00 1.43 0.26
N GLU A 67 19.32 1.23 0.17
CA GLU A 67 19.93 0.41 -0.87
C GLU A 67 19.47 -1.06 -0.79
N GLN A 68 19.49 -1.65 0.40
CA GLN A 68 19.03 -3.02 0.61
C GLN A 68 17.55 -3.17 0.26
N HIS A 69 16.71 -2.20 0.64
CA HIS A 69 15.30 -2.19 0.33
C HIS A 69 15.07 -2.10 -1.18
N GLY A 70 15.70 -1.15 -1.88
CA GLY A 70 15.62 -1.00 -3.33
C GLY A 70 16.04 -2.27 -4.07
N LYS A 71 17.14 -2.91 -3.64
CA LYS A 71 17.61 -4.17 -4.21
C LYS A 71 16.62 -5.33 -4.03
N LEU A 72 15.98 -5.43 -2.87
CA LEU A 72 14.98 -6.49 -2.59
C LEU A 72 13.73 -6.30 -3.46
N LEU A 73 13.23 -5.07 -3.57
CA LEU A 73 12.05 -4.77 -4.38
C LEU A 73 12.33 -4.94 -5.88
N ALA A 74 13.46 -4.48 -6.38
CA ALA A 74 13.86 -4.70 -7.77
C ALA A 74 13.93 -6.20 -8.10
N ARG A 75 14.47 -7.01 -7.19
CA ARG A 75 14.49 -8.48 -7.36
C ARG A 75 13.06 -9.07 -7.38
N GLU A 76 12.15 -8.54 -6.59
CA GLU A 76 10.74 -8.99 -6.62
C GLU A 76 10.10 -8.67 -7.97
N ILE A 77 10.30 -7.48 -8.53
CA ILE A 77 9.81 -7.10 -9.87
C ILE A 77 10.36 -8.04 -10.93
N LEU A 78 11.67 -8.30 -10.94
CA LEU A 78 12.30 -9.21 -11.92
C LEU A 78 11.73 -10.62 -11.83
N ASN A 79 11.49 -11.12 -10.62
CA ASN A 79 10.84 -12.43 -10.42
C ASN A 79 9.40 -12.43 -10.94
N ILE A 80 8.65 -11.36 -10.77
CA ILE A 80 7.28 -11.21 -11.31
C ILE A 80 7.32 -11.18 -12.83
N ILE A 81 8.21 -10.39 -13.43
CA ILE A 81 8.39 -10.33 -14.87
C ILE A 81 8.71 -11.73 -15.41
N GLN A 82 9.68 -12.43 -14.83
CA GLN A 82 10.07 -13.75 -15.28
C GLN A 82 8.97 -14.82 -15.14
N ALA A 83 8.21 -14.78 -14.03
CA ALA A 83 7.27 -15.85 -13.67
C ALA A 83 5.85 -15.63 -14.18
N LYS A 84 5.45 -14.39 -14.47
CA LYS A 84 4.04 -14.00 -14.67
C LYS A 84 3.76 -13.26 -15.96
N THR A 85 4.79 -12.80 -16.68
CA THR A 85 4.60 -12.23 -18.01
C THR A 85 4.80 -13.29 -19.09
N GLU A 86 4.32 -13.01 -20.29
CA GLU A 86 4.53 -13.89 -21.43
C GLU A 86 6.03 -13.98 -21.76
N LYS A 87 6.56 -15.20 -21.86
CA LYS A 87 8.00 -15.45 -22.12
C LYS A 87 8.51 -14.84 -23.42
N THR A 88 7.64 -14.65 -24.41
CA THR A 88 7.96 -14.05 -25.70
C THR A 88 8.06 -12.51 -25.64
N LYS A 89 7.56 -11.88 -24.59
CA LYS A 89 7.61 -10.42 -24.44
C LYS A 89 8.90 -9.96 -23.79
N ASN A 90 9.64 -9.14 -24.51
CA ASN A 90 10.80 -8.44 -23.97
C ASN A 90 10.35 -7.22 -23.15
N ILE A 91 10.23 -7.37 -21.83
CA ILE A 91 9.97 -6.26 -20.91
C ILE A 91 11.28 -5.48 -20.74
N ASN A 92 11.34 -4.30 -21.35
CA ASN A 92 12.54 -3.45 -21.36
C ASN A 92 12.29 -2.05 -20.77
N THR A 93 11.19 -1.38 -21.15
CA THR A 93 10.85 -0.04 -20.68
C THR A 93 9.94 -0.12 -19.45
N ILE A 94 10.40 0.43 -18.32
CA ILE A 94 9.72 0.33 -17.02
C ILE A 94 9.47 1.72 -16.45
N LEU A 95 8.23 1.95 -15.98
CA LEU A 95 7.85 3.16 -15.24
C LEU A 95 7.55 2.83 -13.78
N GLU A 96 8.13 3.58 -12.86
CA GLU A 96 7.84 3.56 -11.42
C GLU A 96 6.98 4.77 -11.03
N LEU A 97 5.83 4.53 -10.40
CA LEU A 97 4.93 5.56 -9.90
C LEU A 97 5.09 5.74 -8.38
N GLY A 98 5.49 6.94 -7.93
CA GLY A 98 5.77 7.23 -6.53
C GLY A 98 7.07 6.58 -6.07
N CYS A 99 8.18 7.00 -6.67
CA CYS A 99 9.47 6.29 -6.56
C CYS A 99 10.28 6.65 -5.31
N TRP A 100 9.85 7.63 -4.51
CA TRP A 100 10.59 8.12 -3.34
C TRP A 100 12.01 8.58 -3.71
N ASP A 101 12.99 7.67 -3.69
CA ASP A 101 14.42 7.94 -3.96
C ASP A 101 14.91 7.42 -5.32
N GLY A 102 14.14 6.56 -6.00
CA GLY A 102 14.51 5.94 -7.27
C GLY A 102 15.43 4.73 -7.16
N MET A 103 15.70 4.23 -5.94
CA MET A 103 16.62 3.09 -5.73
C MET A 103 16.13 1.79 -6.33
N VAL A 104 14.82 1.55 -6.38
CA VAL A 104 14.28 0.35 -7.04
C VAL A 104 14.60 0.38 -8.53
N SER A 105 14.34 1.51 -9.17
CA SER A 105 14.65 1.72 -10.59
C SER A 105 16.14 1.67 -10.89
N LEU A 106 17.01 2.12 -9.99
CA LEU A 106 18.46 1.97 -10.10
C LEU A 106 18.85 0.49 -10.22
N PHE A 107 18.35 -0.37 -9.33
CA PHE A 107 18.67 -1.80 -9.39
C PHE A 107 18.08 -2.50 -10.62
N LEU A 108 16.92 -2.06 -11.11
CA LEU A 108 16.37 -2.53 -12.39
C LEU A 108 17.24 -2.08 -13.57
N ARG A 109 17.75 -0.83 -13.53
CA ARG A 109 18.68 -0.30 -14.53
C ARG A 109 19.95 -1.11 -14.61
N ARG A 110 20.56 -1.46 -13.47
CA ARG A 110 21.73 -2.36 -13.38
C ARG A 110 21.49 -3.75 -13.95
N GLN A 111 20.22 -4.16 -14.12
CA GLN A 111 19.82 -5.40 -14.81
C GLN A 111 19.43 -5.17 -16.28
N GLY A 112 19.87 -4.05 -16.87
CA GLY A 112 19.69 -3.73 -18.29
C GLY A 112 18.32 -3.17 -18.64
N LYS A 113 17.46 -2.79 -17.69
CA LYS A 113 16.15 -2.17 -17.97
C LYS A 113 16.29 -0.67 -18.24
N LYS A 114 15.43 -0.13 -19.12
CA LYS A 114 15.28 1.31 -19.32
C LYS A 114 14.24 1.80 -18.33
N THR A 115 14.68 2.50 -17.27
CA THR A 115 13.82 2.90 -16.16
C THR A 115 13.54 4.39 -16.16
N THR A 116 12.28 4.73 -15.95
CA THR A 116 11.79 6.07 -15.65
C THR A 116 11.05 5.99 -14.31
N SER A 117 11.29 6.94 -13.43
CA SER A 117 10.64 7.01 -12.12
C SER A 117 10.10 8.39 -11.89
N ILE A 118 8.88 8.46 -11.35
CA ILE A 118 8.23 9.73 -11.04
C ILE A 118 7.84 9.81 -9.57
N ASP A 119 7.88 11.01 -9.02
CA ASP A 119 7.32 11.35 -7.72
C ASP A 119 6.73 12.77 -7.78
N ILE A 120 5.72 13.04 -6.95
CA ILE A 120 5.14 14.39 -6.85
C ILE A 120 6.14 15.39 -6.24
N ARG A 121 7.10 14.92 -5.47
CA ARG A 121 8.16 15.70 -4.87
C ARG A 121 9.29 15.92 -5.86
N SER A 122 9.96 17.05 -5.74
CA SER A 122 11.19 17.37 -6.50
C SER A 122 12.47 16.95 -5.77
N GLU A 123 12.36 16.65 -4.48
CA GLU A 123 13.48 16.39 -3.57
C GLU A 123 13.53 14.91 -3.15
N GLY A 124 14.71 14.47 -2.74
CA GLY A 124 14.92 13.12 -2.19
C GLY A 124 15.32 12.07 -3.21
N PHE A 125 15.47 12.43 -4.48
CA PHE A 125 16.02 11.52 -5.49
C PHE A 125 17.51 11.22 -5.21
N ASP A 126 17.87 9.94 -5.23
CA ASP A 126 19.25 9.51 -5.01
C ASP A 126 20.12 9.85 -6.24
N GLU A 127 21.21 10.57 -6.02
CA GLU A 127 22.12 11.01 -7.09
C GLU A 127 22.74 9.82 -7.84
N ARG A 128 22.95 8.68 -7.19
CA ARG A 128 23.45 7.46 -7.86
C ARG A 128 22.49 6.99 -8.93
N ALA A 129 21.17 7.08 -8.67
CA ALA A 129 20.16 6.69 -9.65
C ALA A 129 20.22 7.59 -10.89
N LYS A 130 20.41 8.91 -10.72
CA LYS A 130 20.60 9.86 -11.83
C LYS A 130 21.87 9.56 -12.62
N HIS A 131 23.01 9.39 -11.93
CA HIS A 131 24.31 9.13 -12.55
C HIS A 131 24.32 7.83 -13.38
N GLU A 132 23.61 6.81 -12.94
CA GLU A 132 23.48 5.54 -13.66
C GLU A 132 22.36 5.55 -14.73
N GLY A 133 21.76 6.71 -15.00
CA GLY A 133 20.85 6.92 -16.11
C GLY A 133 19.40 6.49 -15.87
N VAL A 134 18.95 6.44 -14.60
CA VAL A 134 17.53 6.41 -14.28
C VAL A 134 16.94 7.80 -14.60
N LYS A 135 15.87 7.84 -15.38
CA LYS A 135 15.15 9.09 -15.66
C LYS A 135 14.23 9.40 -14.46
N LEU A 136 14.68 10.31 -13.57
CA LEU A 136 13.93 10.75 -12.39
C LEU A 136 13.22 12.07 -12.69
N LEU A 137 11.90 12.12 -12.51
CA LEU A 137 11.07 13.27 -12.87
C LEU A 137 10.12 13.63 -11.72
N GLN A 138 10.02 14.93 -11.44
CA GLN A 138 8.89 15.43 -10.66
C GLN A 138 7.65 15.43 -11.56
N MET A 139 6.62 14.65 -11.19
CA MET A 139 5.40 14.50 -11.98
C MET A 139 4.26 13.94 -11.14
N ASP A 140 3.04 14.44 -11.37
CA ASP A 140 1.84 13.86 -10.81
C ASP A 140 1.45 12.59 -11.59
N ALA A 141 1.30 11.48 -10.88
CA ALA A 141 0.89 10.21 -11.48
C ALA A 141 -0.53 10.22 -12.07
N ALA A 142 -1.37 11.18 -11.67
CA ALA A 142 -2.70 11.39 -12.24
C ALA A 142 -2.67 12.16 -13.58
N HIS A 143 -1.52 12.75 -13.96
CA HIS A 143 -1.35 13.58 -15.17
C HIS A 143 0.00 13.31 -15.85
N LEU A 144 0.18 12.08 -16.36
CA LEU A 144 1.45 11.64 -16.93
C LEU A 144 1.76 12.34 -18.26
N GLN A 145 2.93 12.97 -18.36
CA GLN A 145 3.42 13.64 -19.57
C GLN A 145 4.19 12.66 -20.47
N PHE A 146 3.65 11.47 -20.68
CA PHE A 146 4.18 10.47 -21.59
C PHE A 146 3.15 10.17 -22.67
N GLU A 147 3.64 9.78 -23.84
CA GLU A 147 2.80 9.32 -24.95
C GLU A 147 2.10 7.98 -24.56
N ASP A 148 1.00 7.70 -25.26
CA ASP A 148 0.30 6.42 -25.11
C ASP A 148 1.26 5.28 -25.43
N GLU A 149 1.08 4.15 -24.73
CA GLU A 149 1.80 2.91 -25.01
C GLU A 149 3.34 3.02 -24.98
N SER A 150 3.90 3.84 -24.08
CA SER A 150 5.35 4.08 -23.94
C SER A 150 6.08 2.99 -23.15
N PHE A 151 5.39 2.31 -22.23
CA PHE A 151 6.04 1.41 -21.27
C PHE A 151 5.58 -0.05 -21.40
N ASP A 152 6.51 -1.00 -21.25
CA ASP A 152 6.20 -2.42 -21.22
C ASP A 152 5.67 -2.86 -19.86
N PHE A 153 6.15 -2.21 -18.78
CA PHE A 153 5.82 -2.54 -17.41
C PHE A 153 5.74 -1.28 -16.56
N ILE A 154 4.68 -1.17 -15.76
CA ILE A 154 4.50 -0.09 -14.79
C ILE A 154 4.40 -0.72 -13.41
N PHE A 155 5.02 -0.10 -12.40
CA PHE A 155 4.84 -0.55 -11.02
C PHE A 155 4.73 0.61 -10.03
N SER A 156 4.15 0.30 -8.87
CA SER A 156 4.10 1.19 -7.71
C SER A 156 4.24 0.37 -6.44
N PHE A 157 5.13 0.81 -5.53
CA PHE A 157 5.32 0.22 -4.21
C PHE A 157 5.03 1.22 -3.11
N GLY A 158 4.04 0.91 -2.24
CA GLY A 158 3.71 1.73 -1.07
C GLY A 158 3.40 3.18 -1.40
N ALA A 159 2.82 3.44 -2.59
CA ALA A 159 2.45 4.78 -3.02
C ALA A 159 0.98 4.89 -3.46
N PHE A 160 0.35 3.80 -3.91
CA PHE A 160 -1.01 3.86 -4.47
C PHE A 160 -2.07 4.26 -3.42
N GLU A 161 -1.84 3.98 -2.15
CA GLU A 161 -2.65 4.45 -1.01
C GLU A 161 -2.48 5.94 -0.70
N HIS A 162 -1.46 6.58 -1.26
CA HIS A 162 -1.17 8.01 -1.09
C HIS A 162 -1.67 8.88 -2.24
N PHE A 163 -2.03 8.31 -3.39
CA PHE A 163 -2.57 9.07 -4.51
C PHE A 163 -3.96 9.62 -4.17
N ALA A 164 -4.16 10.91 -4.38
CA ALA A 164 -5.42 11.60 -4.08
C ALA A 164 -6.60 11.03 -4.91
N ASP A 165 -6.34 10.69 -6.17
CA ASP A 165 -7.30 10.04 -7.07
C ASP A 165 -6.70 8.76 -7.67
N PRO A 166 -6.88 7.60 -7.01
CA PRO A 166 -6.41 6.31 -7.52
C PRO A 166 -7.00 5.93 -8.89
N GLU A 167 -8.20 6.41 -9.22
CA GLU A 167 -8.81 6.12 -10.51
C GLU A 167 -8.13 6.87 -11.65
N LEU A 168 -7.82 8.16 -11.49
CA LEU A 168 -7.05 8.92 -12.48
C LEU A 168 -5.66 8.32 -12.68
N VAL A 169 -4.97 7.96 -11.62
CA VAL A 169 -3.65 7.29 -11.70
C VAL A 169 -3.75 5.97 -12.46
N LEU A 170 -4.78 5.15 -12.21
CA LEU A 170 -4.97 3.91 -12.94
C LEU A 170 -5.28 4.17 -14.43
N LYS A 171 -6.10 5.18 -14.75
CA LYS A 171 -6.39 5.58 -16.13
C LYS A 171 -5.13 5.96 -16.90
N GLU A 172 -4.30 6.79 -16.29
CA GLU A 172 -3.02 7.19 -16.87
C GLU A 172 -2.06 6.00 -17.03
N ALA A 173 -1.95 5.14 -16.02
CA ALA A 173 -1.16 3.91 -16.13
C ALA A 173 -1.64 3.01 -17.28
N ILE A 174 -2.97 2.86 -17.45
CA ILE A 174 -3.55 2.10 -18.57
C ILE A 174 -3.24 2.79 -19.91
N ARG A 175 -3.26 4.12 -19.98
CA ARG A 175 -2.96 4.86 -21.21
C ARG A 175 -1.52 4.64 -21.63
N VAL A 176 -0.57 4.83 -20.72
CA VAL A 176 0.86 4.82 -21.04
C VAL A 176 1.48 3.42 -21.06
N VAL A 177 0.85 2.39 -20.50
CA VAL A 177 1.31 1.01 -20.67
C VAL A 177 0.92 0.48 -22.06
N LYS A 178 1.82 -0.24 -22.72
CA LYS A 178 1.60 -0.84 -24.04
C LYS A 178 0.49 -1.90 -23.98
N LYS A 179 -0.19 -2.12 -25.10
CA LYS A 179 -1.07 -3.27 -25.26
C LYS A 179 -0.31 -4.56 -24.98
N GLY A 180 -0.87 -5.41 -24.11
CA GLY A 180 -0.24 -6.61 -23.57
C GLY A 180 0.88 -6.32 -22.56
N GLY A 181 1.13 -5.07 -22.20
CA GLY A 181 2.01 -4.71 -21.09
C GLY A 181 1.37 -4.95 -19.73
N TYR A 182 2.08 -4.64 -18.65
CA TYR A 182 1.69 -5.01 -17.30
C TYR A 182 1.71 -3.84 -16.34
N ILE A 183 0.77 -3.84 -15.38
CA ILE A 183 0.73 -2.89 -14.26
C ILE A 183 0.77 -3.68 -12.96
N TYR A 184 1.79 -3.44 -12.11
CA TYR A 184 2.01 -4.14 -10.85
C TYR A 184 1.97 -3.18 -9.68
N LEU A 185 0.99 -3.35 -8.80
CA LEU A 185 0.77 -2.49 -7.65
C LEU A 185 0.87 -3.30 -6.36
N ILE A 186 1.70 -2.85 -5.43
CA ILE A 186 1.73 -3.31 -4.03
C ILE A 186 1.62 -2.08 -3.15
N PHE A 187 0.57 -2.00 -2.35
CA PHE A 187 0.31 -0.82 -1.57
C PHE A 187 -0.42 -1.11 -0.26
N GLY A 188 -0.26 -0.22 0.69
CA GLY A 188 -0.78 -0.25 2.05
C GLY A 188 0.27 0.16 3.09
N PRO A 189 -0.16 0.41 4.32
CA PRO A 189 -1.45 0.04 4.93
C PRO A 189 -2.66 0.76 4.34
N LEU A 190 -3.73 0.01 4.00
CA LEU A 190 -4.98 0.63 3.59
C LEU A 190 -5.57 1.43 4.76
N TYR A 191 -6.25 2.55 4.46
CA TYR A 191 -6.77 3.48 5.46
C TYR A 191 -7.57 2.80 6.58
N MET A 192 -8.41 1.80 6.25
CA MET A 192 -9.25 1.13 7.23
C MET A 192 -8.54 0.04 8.05
N SER A 193 -7.28 -0.25 7.75
CA SER A 193 -6.48 -1.24 8.47
C SER A 193 -5.90 -0.69 9.79
N PRO A 194 -5.30 -1.54 10.66
CA PRO A 194 -4.79 -1.11 11.95
C PRO A 194 -3.83 0.07 11.93
N SER A 195 -3.03 0.17 10.89
CA SER A 195 -2.00 1.23 10.74
C SER A 195 -2.35 2.24 9.64
N GLY A 196 -3.63 2.31 9.24
CA GLY A 196 -4.08 3.01 8.04
C GLY A 196 -3.99 4.53 8.08
N LEU A 197 -3.89 5.16 9.26
CA LEU A 197 -3.66 6.60 9.36
C LEU A 197 -2.20 6.99 9.06
N HIS A 198 -1.26 6.04 9.01
CA HIS A 198 0.17 6.27 8.82
C HIS A 198 0.80 7.23 9.86
N ALA A 199 0.22 7.32 11.05
CA ALA A 199 0.65 8.22 12.11
C ALA A 199 1.77 7.63 13.01
N TYR A 200 2.65 6.80 12.46
CA TYR A 200 3.63 6.00 13.21
C TYR A 200 4.58 6.77 14.13
N ARG A 201 4.80 8.08 13.84
CA ARG A 201 5.67 8.96 14.63
C ARG A 201 4.90 9.82 15.63
N SER A 202 3.57 9.68 15.66
CA SER A 202 2.68 10.49 16.48
C SER A 202 1.79 9.61 17.37
N ILE A 203 0.96 8.77 16.74
CA ILE A 203 0.03 7.88 17.42
C ILE A 203 0.25 6.45 16.94
N THR A 204 0.64 5.59 17.85
CA THR A 204 0.94 4.17 17.56
C THR A 204 -0.23 3.24 17.86
N VAL A 205 -1.31 3.79 18.44
CA VAL A 205 -2.53 3.04 18.72
C VAL A 205 -3.15 2.54 17.40
N PRO A 206 -3.31 1.22 17.23
CA PRO A 206 -3.93 0.68 16.03
C PRO A 206 -5.37 1.19 15.89
N TYR A 207 -5.79 1.48 14.66
CA TYR A 207 -7.11 2.02 14.33
C TYR A 207 -7.43 3.36 14.99
N CYS A 208 -6.45 4.17 15.35
CA CYS A 208 -6.67 5.45 16.01
C CYS A 208 -7.66 6.36 15.24
N GLN A 209 -7.67 6.29 13.90
CA GLN A 209 -8.59 7.01 13.01
C GLN A 209 -10.08 6.63 13.20
N PHE A 210 -10.38 5.48 13.80
CA PHE A 210 -11.75 5.04 14.08
C PHE A 210 -12.12 5.18 15.55
N LEU A 211 -11.14 5.02 16.42
CA LEU A 211 -11.34 5.06 17.87
C LEU A 211 -11.50 6.49 18.40
N PHE A 212 -10.86 7.48 17.72
CA PHE A 212 -10.78 8.86 18.24
C PHE A 212 -11.10 9.88 17.16
N PRO A 213 -11.69 11.06 17.54
CA PRO A 213 -11.87 12.17 16.62
C PRO A 213 -10.51 12.71 16.12
N LYS A 214 -10.46 13.24 14.90
CA LYS A 214 -9.23 13.84 14.32
C LYS A 214 -8.69 14.99 15.19
N GLU A 215 -9.57 15.78 15.76
CA GLU A 215 -9.26 16.89 16.66
C GLU A 215 -8.54 16.40 17.92
N LEU A 216 -9.08 15.35 18.57
CA LEU A 216 -8.50 14.77 19.77
C LEU A 216 -7.11 14.20 19.49
N LEU A 217 -6.92 13.50 18.35
CA LEU A 217 -5.60 12.99 17.94
C LEU A 217 -4.58 14.11 17.72
N ARG A 218 -5.01 15.23 17.11
CA ARG A 218 -4.17 16.41 16.90
C ARG A 218 -3.75 17.05 18.22
N ASP A 219 -4.71 17.27 19.10
CA ASP A 219 -4.48 17.92 20.40
C ASP A 219 -3.60 17.03 21.29
N PHE A 220 -3.82 15.72 21.28
CA PHE A 220 -2.98 14.76 22.00
C PHE A 220 -1.53 14.79 21.50
N ALA A 221 -1.32 14.72 20.20
CA ALA A 221 0.03 14.78 19.62
C ALA A 221 0.74 16.10 20.03
N LYS A 222 0.03 17.24 19.95
CA LYS A 222 0.55 18.54 20.37
C LYS A 222 0.90 18.57 21.86
N ALA A 223 0.00 18.13 22.73
CA ALA A 223 0.19 18.13 24.18
C ALA A 223 1.34 17.23 24.65
N LYS A 224 1.58 16.12 23.91
CA LYS A 224 2.68 15.17 24.20
C LYS A 224 4.00 15.52 23.46
N GLY A 225 4.07 16.65 22.74
CA GLY A 225 5.26 17.03 21.96
C GLY A 225 5.62 16.06 20.83
N LEU A 226 4.62 15.33 20.30
CA LEU A 226 4.80 14.38 19.21
C LEU A 226 4.73 15.08 17.85
N MET A 227 5.17 14.39 16.80
CA MET A 227 5.10 14.94 15.44
C MET A 227 3.64 15.23 15.02
N PRO A 228 3.38 16.32 14.28
CA PRO A 228 2.06 16.61 13.73
C PRO A 228 1.56 15.47 12.83
N ILE A 229 0.26 15.19 12.90
CA ILE A 229 -0.38 14.17 12.06
C ILE A 229 -0.83 14.81 10.76
N ASN A 230 -0.37 14.26 9.63
CA ASN A 230 -0.89 14.61 8.31
C ASN A 230 -2.10 13.74 7.97
N PHE A 231 -3.31 14.25 8.18
CA PHE A 231 -4.54 13.52 7.89
C PHE A 231 -4.86 13.39 6.38
N ALA A 232 -4.18 14.17 5.53
CA ALA A 232 -4.33 14.09 4.07
C ALA A 232 -3.28 13.15 3.42
N GLN A 233 -2.50 12.44 4.22
CA GLN A 233 -1.41 11.61 3.71
C GLN A 233 -1.90 10.38 2.92
N VAL A 234 -3.12 9.90 3.17
CA VAL A 234 -3.71 8.71 2.56
C VAL A 234 -5.07 9.02 1.95
N ASN A 235 -5.47 8.32 0.91
CA ASN A 235 -6.69 8.58 0.13
C ASN A 235 -8.00 8.10 0.80
N GLU A 236 -7.95 7.55 1.98
CA GLU A 236 -9.10 7.05 2.75
C GLU A 236 -9.97 5.98 2.03
N TRP A 237 -9.54 5.43 0.90
CA TRP A 237 -10.28 4.42 0.16
C TRP A 237 -10.41 3.12 0.95
N SER A 238 -11.60 2.52 0.86
CA SER A 238 -11.88 1.19 1.40
C SER A 238 -11.39 0.09 0.46
N LEU A 239 -11.30 -1.14 0.97
CA LEU A 239 -11.05 -2.33 0.14
C LEU A 239 -12.11 -2.45 -0.99
N GLU A 240 -13.38 -2.15 -0.68
CA GLU A 240 -14.46 -2.19 -1.67
C GLU A 240 -14.28 -1.17 -2.77
N ASP A 241 -13.75 0.02 -2.48
CA ASP A 241 -13.50 1.05 -3.49
C ASP A 241 -12.43 0.59 -4.47
N PHE A 242 -11.35 0.00 -3.97
CA PHE A 242 -10.35 -0.64 -4.84
C PHE A 242 -10.94 -1.81 -5.64
N CYS A 243 -11.74 -2.68 -5.01
CA CYS A 243 -12.40 -3.78 -5.73
C CYS A 243 -13.34 -3.29 -6.83
N LYS A 244 -14.11 -2.22 -6.58
CA LYS A 244 -14.96 -1.56 -7.59
C LYS A 244 -14.12 -0.97 -8.72
N LEU A 245 -13.00 -0.33 -8.39
CA LEU A 245 -12.06 0.19 -9.38
C LEU A 245 -11.56 -0.92 -10.32
N TRP A 246 -11.07 -2.03 -9.76
CA TRP A 246 -10.60 -3.17 -10.57
C TRP A 246 -11.70 -3.74 -11.47
N ASN A 247 -12.93 -3.83 -10.98
CA ASN A 247 -14.06 -4.34 -11.76
C ASN A 247 -14.47 -3.38 -12.89
N ARG A 248 -14.43 -2.06 -12.65
CA ARG A 248 -14.72 -1.03 -13.67
C ARG A 248 -13.79 -1.14 -14.87
N TYR A 249 -12.52 -1.44 -14.64
CA TYR A 249 -11.51 -1.57 -15.70
C TYR A 249 -11.25 -3.01 -16.16
N SER A 250 -12.08 -3.98 -15.75
CA SER A 250 -11.91 -5.40 -16.15
C SER A 250 -12.03 -5.65 -17.66
N HIS A 251 -12.68 -4.74 -18.41
CA HIS A 251 -12.74 -4.79 -19.88
C HIS A 251 -11.43 -4.36 -20.57
N ARG A 252 -10.50 -3.71 -19.85
CA ARG A 252 -9.19 -3.29 -20.33
C ARG A 252 -8.02 -4.03 -19.65
N LEU A 253 -8.25 -4.54 -18.45
CA LEU A 253 -7.23 -5.13 -17.59
C LEU A 253 -7.61 -6.56 -17.18
N LYS A 254 -6.80 -7.52 -17.56
CA LYS A 254 -6.87 -8.89 -17.05
C LYS A 254 -6.07 -9.02 -15.76
N LYS A 255 -6.72 -9.39 -14.66
CA LYS A 255 -6.09 -9.62 -13.36
C LYS A 255 -5.33 -10.95 -13.37
N ILE A 256 -3.99 -10.90 -13.25
CA ILE A 256 -3.09 -12.07 -13.25
C ILE A 256 -2.78 -12.52 -11.82
N ILE A 257 -2.54 -11.56 -10.93
CA ILE A 257 -2.33 -11.77 -9.49
C ILE A 257 -3.30 -10.88 -8.74
N TYR A 258 -3.83 -11.38 -7.62
CA TYR A 258 -4.54 -10.57 -6.63
C TYR A 258 -4.39 -11.22 -5.27
N TYR A 259 -3.78 -10.48 -4.32
CA TYR A 259 -3.63 -10.91 -2.94
C TYR A 259 -4.01 -9.78 -1.98
N GLU A 260 -4.78 -10.14 -0.95
CA GLU A 260 -5.12 -9.28 0.18
C GLU A 260 -4.34 -9.75 1.40
N ASN A 261 -3.37 -8.97 1.86
CA ASN A 261 -2.60 -9.34 3.04
C ASN A 261 -3.36 -8.98 4.31
N HIS A 262 -3.71 -9.99 5.09
CA HIS A 262 -4.50 -9.85 6.31
C HIS A 262 -3.60 -9.60 7.53
N LYS A 263 -3.99 -8.64 8.37
CA LYS A 263 -3.40 -8.36 9.68
C LYS A 263 -4.45 -8.52 10.78
N VAL A 264 -4.30 -9.53 11.60
CA VAL A 264 -5.27 -9.92 12.65
C VAL A 264 -4.69 -9.78 14.06
N SER A 265 -3.69 -8.92 14.24
CA SER A 265 -3.01 -8.74 15.54
C SER A 265 -3.79 -7.91 16.55
N HIS A 266 -4.73 -7.07 16.11
CA HIS A 266 -5.41 -6.08 16.96
C HIS A 266 -6.93 -6.28 17.01
N LEU A 267 -7.40 -7.52 16.86
CA LEU A 267 -8.82 -7.89 16.93
C LEU A 267 -9.45 -7.66 18.31
N ASP A 268 -8.65 -7.55 19.37
CA ASP A 268 -9.08 -7.19 20.71
C ASP A 268 -9.71 -5.81 20.79
N LEU A 269 -9.17 -4.83 20.04
CA LEU A 269 -9.74 -3.48 19.95
C LEU A 269 -11.12 -3.50 19.27
N ILE A 270 -11.29 -4.26 18.19
CA ILE A 270 -12.58 -4.42 17.52
C ILE A 270 -13.60 -5.07 18.45
N ARG A 271 -13.18 -6.07 19.23
CA ARG A 271 -14.07 -6.74 20.20
C ARG A 271 -14.46 -5.84 21.37
N LYS A 272 -13.53 -4.99 21.84
CA LYS A 272 -13.75 -4.09 22.96
C LYS A 272 -14.59 -2.86 22.61
N TYR A 273 -14.41 -2.32 21.40
CA TYR A 273 -15.04 -1.07 20.96
C TYR A 273 -15.75 -1.23 19.59
N PRO A 274 -16.65 -2.23 19.44
CA PRO A 274 -17.15 -2.61 18.10
C PRO A 274 -17.95 -1.50 17.41
N SER A 275 -18.65 -0.64 18.16
CA SER A 275 -19.43 0.49 17.59
C SER A 275 -18.54 1.56 16.97
N CYS A 276 -17.30 1.77 17.48
CA CYS A 276 -16.33 2.68 16.86
C CYS A 276 -16.01 2.25 15.42
N PHE A 277 -16.00 0.96 15.15
CA PHE A 277 -15.70 0.39 13.83
C PHE A 277 -16.96 0.25 12.97
N LYS A 278 -18.07 -0.23 13.54
CA LYS A 278 -19.30 -0.50 12.80
C LYS A 278 -19.90 0.77 12.21
N SER A 279 -19.75 1.89 12.87
CA SER A 279 -20.17 3.21 12.38
C SER A 279 -19.36 3.72 11.16
N LYS A 280 -18.20 3.10 10.84
CA LYS A 280 -17.29 3.54 9.78
C LYS A 280 -17.32 2.65 8.55
N THR A 281 -17.70 1.39 8.71
CA THR A 281 -17.81 0.45 7.59
C THR A 281 -18.83 -0.65 7.87
N LYS A 282 -19.50 -1.11 6.82
CA LYS A 282 -20.39 -2.28 6.86
C LYS A 282 -19.62 -3.60 6.73
N TYR A 283 -18.38 -3.53 6.21
CA TYR A 283 -17.61 -4.71 5.82
C TYR A 283 -16.42 -4.93 6.75
N PHE A 284 -16.45 -6.06 7.46
CA PHE A 284 -15.40 -6.43 8.41
C PHE A 284 -14.02 -6.59 7.75
N ASN A 285 -13.97 -7.02 6.49
CA ASN A 285 -12.70 -7.24 5.79
C ASN A 285 -11.88 -5.97 5.63
N ASN A 286 -12.51 -4.79 5.54
CA ASN A 286 -11.84 -3.50 5.55
C ASN A 286 -10.88 -3.34 6.75
N LEU A 287 -11.28 -3.88 7.90
CA LEU A 287 -10.54 -3.72 9.15
C LEU A 287 -9.31 -4.64 9.24
N ILE A 288 -9.28 -5.72 8.47
CA ILE A 288 -8.22 -6.73 8.58
C ILE A 288 -7.34 -6.85 7.34
N VAL A 289 -7.73 -6.26 6.20
CA VAL A 289 -6.87 -6.23 5.01
C VAL A 289 -5.88 -5.07 5.14
N GLN A 290 -4.61 -5.42 5.33
CA GLN A 290 -3.52 -4.46 5.53
C GLN A 290 -3.03 -3.86 4.22
N SER A 291 -2.88 -4.69 3.18
CA SER A 291 -2.35 -4.27 1.89
C SER A 291 -2.88 -5.11 0.75
N ILE A 292 -2.82 -4.57 -0.45
CA ILE A 292 -3.20 -5.24 -1.70
C ILE A 292 -1.93 -5.42 -2.54
N GLU A 293 -1.84 -6.60 -3.17
CA GLU A 293 -0.88 -6.88 -4.24
C GLU A 293 -1.67 -7.29 -5.48
N VAL A 294 -1.51 -6.60 -6.59
CA VAL A 294 -2.21 -6.89 -7.84
C VAL A 294 -1.30 -6.72 -9.04
N LEU A 295 -1.35 -7.68 -9.97
CA LEU A 295 -0.75 -7.61 -11.29
C LEU A 295 -1.84 -7.66 -12.35
N PHE A 296 -1.87 -6.66 -13.20
CA PHE A 296 -2.73 -6.60 -14.36
C PHE A 296 -1.94 -6.77 -15.66
N ASN A 297 -2.58 -7.34 -16.67
CA ASN A 297 -2.14 -7.31 -18.05
C ASN A 297 -3.14 -6.46 -18.86
N LYS A 298 -2.66 -5.46 -19.61
CA LYS A 298 -3.51 -4.66 -20.50
C LYS A 298 -3.89 -5.49 -21.73
N ILE A 299 -5.19 -5.71 -21.94
CA ILE A 299 -5.72 -6.54 -23.02
C ILE A 299 -6.23 -5.72 -24.21
N ASN A 300 -6.67 -4.48 -23.96
CA ASN A 300 -7.20 -3.54 -24.98
C ASN A 300 -6.68 -2.12 -24.75
#